data_7ec988084c8753cbab9888b8283fed59
#
_entry.id   7ec988084c8753cbab9888b8283fed59
#
_cell.length_a   1.000
_cell.length_b   1.000
_cell.length_c   1.000
_cell.angle_alpha   90.00
_cell.angle_beta   90.00
_cell.angle_gamma   90.00
#
_symmetry.space_group_name_H-M   'P 1'
#
loop_
_entity.id
_entity.type
_entity.pdbx_description
1 polymer ?
#
loop_
_entity_poly.entity_id
_entity_poly.type
_entity_poly.pdbx_seq_one_letter_code
_entity_poly.pdbx_strand_id
1 'polypeptide(L)'
;DHPSNASRRDNYAKKLTEMSGGKVTVNNGTVYINKKEFVTPAPANGMTSAERAYFVMGNLAAAYKNGHAAADAYADGSTVMLGAQPIITAVEGDRSAADMADQLNKIK
;
A
#
# COMPACT_ATOMS: atom_id res chain seq x y z
N ASP A 1 10.86 7.20 28.47
CA ASP A 1 10.07 7.99 27.53
C ASP A 1 9.36 7.10 26.54
N HIS A 2 8.12 7.44 26.25
CA HIS A 2 7.36 6.71 25.25
C HIS A 2 7.73 7.22 23.86
N PRO A 3 7.95 6.30 22.89
CA PRO A 3 8.13 6.74 21.52
C PRO A 3 6.91 7.53 21.04
N SER A 4 7.13 8.57 20.28
CA SER A 4 6.02 9.30 19.68
C SER A 4 5.30 8.39 18.67
N ASN A 5 4.04 8.72 18.33
CA ASN A 5 3.30 7.99 17.31
C ASN A 5 4.04 8.02 15.97
N ALA A 6 4.71 9.11 15.64
CA ALA A 6 5.51 9.22 14.43
C ALA A 6 6.69 8.23 14.46
N SER A 7 7.40 8.10 15.58
CA SER A 7 8.51 7.15 15.71
C SER A 7 8.03 5.71 15.56
N ARG A 8 6.89 5.37 16.14
CA ARG A 8 6.30 4.02 16.00
C ARG A 8 5.94 3.74 14.56
N ARG A 9 5.37 4.73 13.86
CA ARG A 9 5.01 4.62 12.46
C ARG A 9 6.23 4.39 11.58
N ASP A 10 7.30 5.15 11.83
CA ASP A 10 8.55 5.01 11.08
C ASP A 10 9.17 3.63 11.27
N ASN A 11 9.19 3.13 12.51
CA ASN A 11 9.71 1.79 12.81
C ASN A 11 8.87 0.70 12.15
N TYR A 12 7.56 0.85 12.17
CA TYR A 12 6.64 -0.09 11.54
C TYR A 12 6.79 -0.08 10.02
N ALA A 13 6.87 1.10 9.42
CA ALA A 13 7.08 1.25 7.99
C ALA A 13 8.39 0.61 7.54
N LYS A 14 9.47 0.82 8.30
CA LYS A 14 10.77 0.21 8.02
C LYS A 14 10.67 -1.31 8.02
N LYS A 15 9.96 -1.88 9.00
CA LYS A 15 9.77 -3.33 9.11
C LYS A 15 8.97 -3.87 7.92
N LEU A 16 7.93 -3.16 7.51
CA LEU A 16 7.13 -3.54 6.34
C LEU A 16 7.95 -3.47 5.06
N THR A 17 8.80 -2.45 4.93
CA THR A 17 9.72 -2.33 3.79
C THR A 17 10.66 -3.55 3.74
N GLU A 18 11.20 -3.94 4.88
CA GLU A 18 12.07 -5.13 4.96
C GLU A 18 11.33 -6.40 4.56
N MET A 19 10.06 -6.56 4.96
CA MET A 19 9.24 -7.71 4.60
C MET A 19 9.01 -7.81 3.09
N SER A 20 8.97 -6.68 2.40
CA SER A 20 8.79 -6.64 0.94
C SER A 20 10.13 -6.75 0.19
N GLY A 21 11.23 -6.96 0.88
CA GLY A 21 12.55 -6.97 0.26
C GLY A 21 13.03 -5.59 -0.16
N GLY A 22 12.53 -4.53 0.49
CA GLY A 22 12.89 -3.15 0.18
C GLY A 22 12.14 -2.54 -0.98
N LYS A 23 11.15 -3.25 -1.53
CA LYS A 23 10.44 -2.80 -2.73
C LYS A 23 9.32 -1.80 -2.45
N VAL A 24 8.68 -1.89 -1.29
CA VAL A 24 7.54 -1.04 -0.92
C VAL A 24 7.98 -0.01 0.10
N THR A 25 7.72 1.27 -0.19
CA THR A 25 8.03 2.37 0.72
C THR A 25 6.85 3.35 0.76
N VAL A 26 6.80 4.16 1.82
CA VAL A 26 5.81 5.23 1.97
C VAL A 26 6.54 6.52 2.28
N ASN A 27 6.17 7.60 1.59
CA ASN A 27 6.71 8.93 1.82
C ASN A 27 5.60 9.96 1.68
N ASN A 28 5.35 10.72 2.76
CA ASN A 28 4.32 11.78 2.79
C ASN A 28 2.93 11.29 2.35
N GLY A 29 2.55 10.11 2.78
CA GLY A 29 1.25 9.54 2.46
C GLY A 29 1.14 8.92 1.08
N THR A 30 2.22 8.85 0.34
CA THR A 30 2.27 8.21 -0.99
C THR A 30 3.00 6.87 -0.89
N VAL A 31 2.39 5.84 -1.45
CA VAL A 31 2.98 4.49 -1.50
C VAL A 31 3.79 4.35 -2.78
N TYR A 32 5.03 3.89 -2.65
CA TYR A 32 5.92 3.64 -3.79
C TYR A 32 6.27 2.16 -3.87
N ILE A 33 6.36 1.66 -5.09
CA ILE A 33 6.83 0.30 -5.36
C ILE A 33 7.99 0.39 -6.35
N ASN A 34 9.13 -0.19 -6.00
CA ASN A 34 10.35 -0.11 -6.82
C ASN A 34 10.73 1.34 -7.15
N LYS A 35 10.51 2.26 -6.18
CA LYS A 35 10.75 3.70 -6.29
C LYS A 35 9.81 4.41 -7.26
N LYS A 36 8.73 3.75 -7.69
CA LYS A 36 7.72 4.35 -8.57
C LYS A 36 6.43 4.56 -7.78
N GLU A 37 5.79 5.71 -7.98
CA GLU A 37 4.56 6.05 -7.29
C GLU A 37 3.44 5.08 -7.64
N PHE A 38 2.81 4.51 -6.61
CA PHE A 38 1.64 3.67 -6.77
C PHE A 38 0.36 4.46 -6.50
N VAL A 39 0.17 4.92 -5.27
CA VAL A 39 -1.06 5.59 -4.87
C VAL A 39 -0.81 6.53 -3.70
N THR A 40 -1.56 7.65 -3.68
CA THR A 40 -1.71 8.51 -2.50
C THR A 40 -3.17 8.38 -2.07
N PRO A 41 -3.47 7.53 -1.07
CA PRO A 41 -4.87 7.33 -0.66
C PRO A 41 -5.51 8.60 -0.13
N ALA A 42 -6.79 8.80 -0.40
CA ALA A 42 -7.54 9.91 0.18
C ALA A 42 -7.86 9.62 1.65
N PRO A 43 -8.01 10.64 2.50
CA PRO A 43 -8.48 10.44 3.88
C PRO A 43 -9.88 9.81 3.87
N ALA A 44 -10.12 8.82 4.72
CA ALA A 44 -11.41 8.13 4.78
C ALA A 44 -11.57 7.37 6.09
N ASN A 45 -12.80 7.18 6.51
CA ASN A 45 -13.14 6.35 7.69
C ASN A 45 -12.38 6.75 8.97
N GLY A 46 -12.18 8.05 9.16
CA GLY A 46 -11.46 8.57 10.33
C GLY A 46 -9.94 8.41 10.23
N MET A 47 -9.42 7.98 9.08
CA MET A 47 -8.00 7.80 8.86
C MET A 47 -7.45 8.89 7.94
N THR A 48 -6.23 9.36 8.24
CA THR A 48 -5.54 10.29 7.36
C THR A 48 -5.00 9.57 6.12
N SER A 49 -4.62 10.35 5.11
CA SER A 49 -3.95 9.82 3.92
C SER A 49 -2.72 8.98 4.31
N ALA A 50 -1.90 9.48 5.24
CA ALA A 50 -0.70 8.76 5.70
C ALA A 50 -1.07 7.43 6.38
N GLU A 51 -2.12 7.42 7.21
CA GLU A 51 -2.55 6.19 7.88
C GLU A 51 -3.02 5.14 6.86
N ARG A 52 -3.81 5.57 5.88
CA ARG A 52 -4.25 4.66 4.81
C ARG A 52 -3.07 4.15 3.98
N ALA A 53 -2.08 5.01 3.71
CA ALA A 53 -0.88 4.60 3.00
C ALA A 53 -0.12 3.49 3.74
N TYR A 54 -0.04 3.57 5.05
CA TYR A 54 0.60 2.52 5.86
C TYR A 54 -0.19 1.20 5.79
N PHE A 55 -1.52 1.25 5.76
CA PHE A 55 -2.32 0.04 5.55
C PHE A 55 -2.05 -0.58 4.19
N VAL A 56 -2.00 0.24 3.16
CA VAL A 56 -1.68 -0.25 1.80
C VAL A 56 -0.29 -0.88 1.77
N MET A 57 0.67 -0.23 2.40
CA MET A 57 2.04 -0.75 2.51
C MET A 57 2.05 -2.10 3.22
N GLY A 58 1.31 -2.24 4.32
CA GLY A 58 1.20 -3.50 5.05
C GLY A 58 0.62 -4.62 4.20
N ASN A 59 -0.42 -4.32 3.43
CA ASN A 59 -1.03 -5.28 2.52
C ASN A 59 -0.06 -5.69 1.41
N LEU A 60 0.67 -4.73 0.83
CA LEU A 60 1.68 -5.02 -0.18
C LEU A 60 2.82 -5.85 0.38
N ALA A 61 3.29 -5.52 1.58
CA ALA A 61 4.34 -6.30 2.25
C ALA A 61 3.90 -7.75 2.46
N ALA A 62 2.65 -7.97 2.88
CA ALA A 62 2.09 -9.31 3.03
C ALA A 62 2.03 -10.04 1.70
N ALA A 63 1.64 -9.35 0.62
CA ALA A 63 1.61 -9.94 -0.71
C ALA A 63 3.00 -10.39 -1.16
N TYR A 64 4.01 -9.57 -0.97
CA TYR A 64 5.39 -9.93 -1.31
C TYR A 64 5.89 -11.10 -0.48
N LYS A 65 5.62 -11.07 0.83
CA LYS A 65 6.04 -12.14 1.73
C LYS A 65 5.43 -13.49 1.37
N ASN A 66 4.16 -13.48 0.95
CA ASN A 66 3.41 -14.70 0.63
C ASN A 66 3.50 -15.12 -0.84
N GLY A 67 4.32 -14.42 -1.64
CA GLY A 67 4.54 -14.77 -3.04
C GLY A 67 3.45 -14.30 -3.99
N HIS A 68 2.51 -13.49 -3.54
CA HIS A 68 1.41 -12.98 -4.40
C HIS A 68 1.88 -11.90 -5.38
N ALA A 69 3.06 -11.32 -5.15
CA ALA A 69 3.57 -10.25 -6.02
C ALA A 69 3.81 -10.71 -7.46
N ALA A 70 3.99 -12.00 -7.69
CA ALA A 70 4.15 -12.56 -9.03
C ALA A 70 2.82 -12.65 -9.79
N ALA A 71 1.70 -12.54 -9.09
CA ALA A 71 0.37 -12.58 -9.72
C ALA A 71 0.01 -11.20 -10.28
N ASP A 72 -0.96 -11.17 -11.20
CA ASP A 72 -1.47 -9.91 -11.71
C ASP A 72 -2.37 -9.24 -10.69
N ALA A 73 -2.29 -7.91 -10.62
CA ALA A 73 -3.24 -7.13 -9.85
C ALA A 73 -4.53 -6.96 -10.66
N TYR A 74 -5.66 -6.98 -9.97
CA TYR A 74 -6.96 -6.80 -10.60
C TYR A 74 -7.91 -6.09 -9.63
N ALA A 75 -8.99 -5.55 -10.18
CA ALA A 75 -10.04 -4.94 -9.38
C ALA A 75 -11.16 -5.94 -9.12
N ASP A 76 -11.52 -6.11 -7.85
CA ASP A 76 -12.68 -6.88 -7.43
C ASP A 76 -13.65 -5.90 -6.76
N GLY A 77 -14.63 -5.41 -7.55
CA GLY A 77 -15.47 -4.32 -7.10
C GLY A 77 -14.63 -3.06 -6.87
N SER A 78 -14.63 -2.53 -5.65
CA SER A 78 -13.83 -1.37 -5.26
C SER A 78 -12.48 -1.75 -4.65
N THR A 79 -12.15 -3.02 -4.58
CA THR A 79 -10.91 -3.49 -3.94
C THR A 79 -9.89 -3.89 -5.00
N VAL A 80 -8.66 -3.39 -4.84
CA VAL A 80 -7.52 -3.84 -5.63
C VAL A 80 -6.97 -5.10 -4.99
N MET A 81 -6.88 -6.16 -5.78
CA MET A 81 -6.33 -7.45 -5.35
C MET A 81 -5.00 -7.71 -6.03
N LEU A 82 -4.06 -8.28 -5.32
CA LEU A 82 -2.80 -8.79 -5.88
C LEU A 82 -2.74 -10.29 -5.55
N GLY A 83 -3.07 -11.11 -6.55
CA GLY A 83 -3.33 -12.51 -6.28
C GLY A 83 -4.51 -12.66 -5.32
N ALA A 84 -4.33 -13.33 -4.21
CA ALA A 84 -5.36 -13.50 -3.18
C ALA A 84 -5.29 -12.43 -2.08
N GLN A 85 -4.37 -11.48 -2.16
CA GLN A 85 -4.16 -10.46 -1.12
C GLN A 85 -4.88 -9.17 -1.49
N PRO A 86 -5.85 -8.70 -0.66
CA PRO A 86 -6.42 -7.38 -0.85
C PRO A 86 -5.40 -6.29 -0.52
N ILE A 87 -5.31 -5.26 -1.36
CA ILE A 87 -4.32 -4.20 -1.22
C ILE A 87 -4.95 -2.91 -0.72
N ILE A 88 -5.98 -2.41 -1.41
CA ILE A 88 -6.66 -1.17 -1.05
C ILE A 88 -8.11 -1.24 -1.53
N THR A 89 -9.02 -0.72 -0.72
CA THR A 89 -10.41 -0.50 -1.13
C THR A 89 -10.57 0.96 -1.50
N ALA A 90 -10.89 1.22 -2.76
CA ALA A 90 -11.08 2.58 -3.25
C ALA A 90 -12.30 3.22 -2.60
N VAL A 91 -12.15 4.48 -2.19
CA VAL A 91 -13.23 5.30 -1.65
C VAL A 91 -13.33 6.58 -2.48
N GLU A 92 -14.33 7.40 -2.19
CA GLU A 92 -14.46 8.70 -2.85
C GLU A 92 -13.19 9.52 -2.65
N GLY A 93 -12.67 10.08 -3.73
CA GLY A 93 -11.41 10.81 -3.73
C GLY A 93 -10.21 9.96 -4.14
N ASP A 94 -10.32 8.63 -4.13
CA ASP A 94 -9.29 7.75 -4.65
C ASP A 94 -9.47 7.55 -6.16
N ARG A 95 -8.41 7.08 -6.80
CA ARG A 95 -8.51 6.58 -8.18
C ARG A 95 -9.36 5.32 -8.17
N SER A 96 -9.93 4.94 -9.31
CA SER A 96 -10.71 3.71 -9.39
C SER A 96 -9.83 2.49 -9.10
N ALA A 97 -10.44 1.43 -8.60
CA ALA A 97 -9.71 0.20 -8.31
C ALA A 97 -9.06 -0.36 -9.59
N ALA A 98 -9.72 -0.25 -10.73
CA ALA A 98 -9.16 -0.70 -12.01
C ALA A 98 -7.91 0.10 -12.39
N ASP A 99 -7.93 1.42 -12.22
CA ASP A 99 -6.77 2.28 -12.49
C ASP A 99 -5.60 1.93 -11.58
N MET A 100 -5.87 1.74 -10.29
CA MET A 100 -4.84 1.39 -9.32
C MET A 100 -4.25 -0.01 -9.62
N ALA A 101 -5.07 -0.97 -10.00
CA ALA A 101 -4.61 -2.29 -10.38
C ALA A 101 -3.71 -2.24 -11.61
N ASP A 102 -4.08 -1.47 -12.63
CA ASP A 102 -3.26 -1.26 -13.82
C ASP A 102 -1.92 -0.63 -13.47
N GLN A 103 -1.93 0.39 -12.61
CA GLN A 103 -0.71 1.06 -12.16
C GLN A 103 0.20 0.07 -11.40
N LEU A 104 -0.38 -0.74 -10.53
CA LEU A 104 0.38 -1.73 -9.78
C LEU A 104 1.07 -2.74 -10.72
N ASN A 105 0.38 -3.20 -11.74
CA ASN A 105 0.95 -4.11 -12.74
C ASN A 105 2.10 -3.48 -13.51
N LYS A 106 2.07 -2.17 -13.72
CA LYS A 106 3.14 -1.45 -14.43
C LYS A 106 4.41 -1.27 -13.61
N ILE A 107 4.28 -1.14 -12.29
CA ILE A 107 5.40 -0.74 -11.43
C ILE A 107 5.95 -1.87 -10.57
N LYS A 108 5.22 -2.98 -10.39
CA LYS A 108 5.69 -4.09 -9.58
C LYS A 108 6.73 -4.96 -10.28
#